data_44e7e5c9085d00b9ad876eeeff695ee9
#
_entry.id   44e7e5c9085d00b9ad876eeeff695ee9
#
_cell.length_a   1.000
_cell.length_b   1.000
_cell.length_c   1.000
_cell.angle_alpha   90.00
_cell.angle_beta   90.00
_cell.angle_gamma   90.00
#
_symmetry.space_group_name_H-M   'P 1'
#
loop_
_entity.id
_entity.type
_entity.pdbx_description
1 polymer ?
#
loop_
_entity_poly.entity_id
_entity_poly.type
_entity_poly.pdbx_seq_one_letter_code
_entity_poly.pdbx_strand_id
1 'polypeptide(L)'
;KQVETAEDNIINDSNPLWTLKPSELKDEDYKKFYRDLYPMSDEPLFWIHLNVDYPFHLTGILYFPKVKSNIELNKNKIQLYCNQVYVTDSVEGIVPDFLTLLHGVLDSPDIPLNVSRSYLQSDANVKKISTYITKKVSDRLQSIFKNDRKQFEEKWNDLKIFINYGMLT
;
A
#
# COMPACT_ATOMS: atom_id res chain seq x y z
N LYS A 1 -16.25 -29.23 -4.04
CA LYS A 1 -15.20 -28.41 -4.64
C LYS A 1 -15.25 -27.06 -3.91
N GLN A 2 -14.36 -26.86 -2.97
CA GLN A 2 -14.15 -25.55 -2.37
C GLN A 2 -13.57 -24.65 -3.47
N VAL A 3 -14.21 -23.52 -3.68
CA VAL A 3 -13.65 -22.46 -4.51
C VAL A 3 -12.58 -21.79 -3.65
N GLU A 4 -11.31 -22.09 -3.93
CA GLU A 4 -10.21 -21.34 -3.34
C GLU A 4 -10.37 -19.87 -3.75
N THR A 5 -10.49 -19.00 -2.76
CA THR A 5 -10.52 -17.55 -3.00
C THR A 5 -9.11 -17.07 -3.36
N ALA A 6 -9.00 -15.95 -4.05
CA ALA A 6 -7.70 -15.36 -4.39
C ALA A 6 -6.83 -15.10 -3.13
N GLU A 7 -7.48 -14.85 -1.99
CA GLU A 7 -6.82 -14.70 -0.69
C GLU A 7 -6.13 -15.98 -0.22
N ASP A 8 -6.74 -17.15 -0.42
CA ASP A 8 -6.14 -18.42 -0.05
C ASP A 8 -4.87 -18.72 -0.86
N ASN A 9 -4.84 -18.32 -2.14
CA ASN A 9 -3.67 -18.47 -2.99
C ASN A 9 -2.50 -17.56 -2.55
N ILE A 10 -2.78 -16.36 -2.06
CA ILE A 10 -1.75 -15.43 -1.56
C ILE A 10 -1.13 -15.93 -0.26
N ILE A 11 -1.94 -16.46 0.65
CA ILE A 11 -1.52 -16.99 1.95
C ILE A 11 -0.67 -18.26 1.78
N ASN A 12 -0.95 -19.08 0.77
CA ASN A 12 -0.26 -20.33 0.50
C ASN A 12 0.98 -20.20 -0.41
N ASP A 13 1.26 -18.99 -0.92
CA ASP A 13 2.48 -18.74 -1.68
C ASP A 13 3.68 -18.71 -0.74
N SER A 14 4.62 -19.63 -0.95
CA SER A 14 5.86 -19.72 -0.17
C SER A 14 6.78 -18.51 -0.36
N ASN A 15 6.55 -17.71 -1.38
CA ASN A 15 7.37 -16.54 -1.70
C ASN A 15 6.49 -15.39 -2.24
N PRO A 16 5.74 -14.70 -1.35
CA PRO A 16 4.84 -13.64 -1.75
C PRO A 16 5.53 -12.53 -2.52
N LEU A 17 4.85 -11.95 -3.51
CA LEU A 17 5.39 -10.95 -4.42
C LEU A 17 6.06 -9.76 -3.69
N TRP A 18 5.48 -9.30 -2.58
CA TRP A 18 6.00 -8.16 -1.82
C TRP A 18 7.32 -8.43 -1.10
N THR A 19 7.74 -9.69 -0.97
CA THR A 19 9.02 -10.08 -0.37
C THR A 19 10.16 -10.13 -1.38
N LEU A 20 9.85 -10.14 -2.67
CA LEU A 20 10.83 -10.15 -3.74
C LEU A 20 11.48 -8.77 -3.92
N LYS A 21 12.66 -8.75 -4.51
CA LYS A 21 13.33 -7.48 -4.82
C LYS A 21 12.64 -6.78 -5.99
N PRO A 22 12.46 -5.46 -5.94
CA PRO A 22 11.87 -4.71 -7.05
C PRO A 22 12.57 -4.94 -8.40
N SER A 23 13.88 -5.20 -8.39
CA SER A 23 14.65 -5.47 -9.60
C SER A 23 14.34 -6.81 -10.28
N GLU A 24 13.67 -7.71 -9.58
CA GLU A 24 13.29 -9.04 -10.09
C GLU A 24 11.88 -9.04 -10.68
N LEU A 25 11.13 -7.94 -10.52
CA LEU A 25 9.73 -7.80 -10.90
C LEU A 25 9.56 -6.87 -12.11
N LYS A 26 8.55 -7.18 -12.91
CA LYS A 26 8.08 -6.37 -14.05
C LYS A 26 6.75 -5.72 -13.72
N ASP A 27 6.39 -4.69 -14.47
CA ASP A 27 5.11 -3.99 -14.31
C ASP A 27 3.90 -4.95 -14.36
N GLU A 28 3.97 -5.97 -15.23
CA GLU A 28 2.90 -6.96 -15.35
C GLU A 28 2.72 -7.81 -14.09
N ASP A 29 3.80 -8.07 -13.34
CA ASP A 29 3.73 -8.82 -12.09
C ASP A 29 2.96 -8.02 -11.03
N TYR A 30 3.23 -6.70 -10.93
CA TYR A 30 2.51 -5.80 -10.04
C TYR A 30 1.04 -5.66 -10.42
N LYS A 31 0.73 -5.53 -11.70
CA LYS A 31 -0.65 -5.41 -12.20
C LYS A 31 -1.43 -6.70 -11.97
N LYS A 32 -0.80 -7.86 -12.20
CA LYS A 32 -1.41 -9.15 -11.94
C LYS A 32 -1.74 -9.30 -10.46
N PHE A 33 -0.79 -9.00 -9.58
CA PHE A 33 -0.98 -9.06 -8.14
C PHE A 33 -2.13 -8.15 -7.68
N TYR A 34 -2.24 -6.95 -8.24
CA TYR A 34 -3.34 -6.05 -7.94
C TYR A 34 -4.70 -6.62 -8.40
N ARG A 35 -4.77 -7.21 -9.58
CA ARG A 35 -6.00 -7.86 -10.06
C ARG A 35 -6.41 -9.07 -9.21
N ASP A 36 -5.43 -9.81 -8.72
CA ASP A 36 -5.68 -10.97 -7.85
C ASP A 36 -6.23 -10.53 -6.48
N LEU A 37 -5.71 -9.43 -5.93
CA LEU A 37 -6.21 -8.84 -4.68
C LEU A 37 -7.57 -8.14 -4.82
N TYR A 38 -7.77 -7.43 -5.91
CA TYR A 38 -8.94 -6.57 -6.14
C TYR A 38 -9.58 -6.84 -7.52
N PRO A 39 -10.20 -8.01 -7.73
CA PRO A 39 -10.67 -8.43 -9.06
C PRO A 39 -11.77 -7.54 -9.64
N MET A 40 -12.45 -6.76 -8.80
CA MET A 40 -13.51 -5.84 -9.23
C MET A 40 -13.03 -4.38 -9.41
N SER A 41 -11.74 -4.13 -9.24
CA SER A 41 -11.16 -2.80 -9.37
C SER A 41 -10.57 -2.57 -10.75
N ASP A 42 -10.59 -1.31 -11.21
CA ASP A 42 -9.85 -0.90 -12.40
C ASP A 42 -8.34 -1.02 -12.16
N GLU A 43 -7.53 -0.99 -13.20
CA GLU A 43 -6.07 -0.99 -13.06
C GLU A 43 -5.59 0.18 -12.21
N PRO A 44 -4.55 -0.03 -11.37
CA PRO A 44 -4.01 1.04 -10.53
C PRO A 44 -3.34 2.13 -11.40
N LEU A 45 -3.29 3.33 -10.87
CA LEU A 45 -2.61 4.45 -11.51
C LEU A 45 -1.10 4.22 -11.56
N PHE A 46 -0.54 3.83 -10.43
CA PHE A 46 0.86 3.43 -10.22
C PHE A 46 1.01 2.76 -8.85
N TRP A 47 2.21 2.30 -8.54
CA TRP A 47 2.50 1.58 -7.30
C TRP A 47 3.87 1.96 -6.75
N ILE A 48 4.07 1.59 -5.48
CA ILE A 48 5.33 1.75 -4.77
C ILE A 48 5.67 0.42 -4.12
N HIS A 49 6.82 -0.13 -4.41
CA HIS A 49 7.35 -1.30 -3.73
C HIS A 49 8.26 -0.88 -2.58
N LEU A 50 7.90 -1.28 -1.36
CA LEU A 50 8.65 -1.03 -0.14
C LEU A 50 9.49 -2.26 0.18
N ASN A 51 10.79 -2.06 0.42
CA ASN A 51 11.70 -3.11 0.85
C ASN A 51 12.80 -2.48 1.70
N VAL A 52 12.65 -2.59 3.02
CA VAL A 52 13.51 -1.96 4.04
C VAL A 52 13.94 -3.00 5.05
N ASP A 53 15.25 -3.07 5.31
CA ASP A 53 15.83 -3.96 6.31
C ASP A 53 16.34 -3.22 7.55
N TYR A 54 16.61 -1.93 7.43
CA TYR A 54 17.14 -1.10 8.50
C TYR A 54 16.64 0.35 8.39
N PRO A 55 16.26 1.00 9.46
CA PRO A 55 16.34 0.65 10.90
C PRO A 55 15.17 -0.22 11.41
N PHE A 56 14.26 -0.62 10.55
CA PHE A 56 13.15 -1.53 10.81
C PHE A 56 12.95 -2.44 9.59
N HIS A 57 12.26 -3.54 9.77
CA HIS A 57 11.89 -4.42 8.66
C HIS A 57 10.51 -4.05 8.15
N LEU A 58 10.44 -3.71 6.87
CA LEU A 58 9.20 -3.40 6.18
C LEU A 58 9.29 -3.84 4.73
N THR A 59 8.37 -4.68 4.32
CA THR A 59 8.13 -5.00 2.92
C THR A 59 6.68 -4.71 2.57
N GLY A 60 6.40 -4.49 1.31
CA GLY A 60 5.03 -4.27 0.87
C GLY A 60 4.94 -3.62 -0.48
N ILE A 61 3.73 -3.59 -1.01
CA ILE A 61 3.40 -2.92 -2.26
C ILE A 61 2.16 -2.09 -2.01
N LEU A 62 2.28 -0.78 -2.21
CA LEU A 62 1.17 0.16 -2.12
C LEU A 62 0.77 0.59 -3.52
N TYR A 63 -0.54 0.56 -3.80
CA TYR A 63 -1.13 0.96 -5.07
C TYR A 63 -1.95 2.23 -4.91
N PHE A 64 -1.86 3.11 -5.89
CA PHE A 64 -2.78 4.23 -6.05
C PHE A 64 -3.95 3.77 -6.91
N PRO A 65 -5.13 3.53 -6.31
CA PRO A 65 -6.30 3.08 -7.05
C PRO A 65 -6.87 4.23 -7.89
N LYS A 66 -7.55 3.87 -8.97
CA LYS A 66 -8.35 4.81 -9.72
C LYS A 66 -9.67 5.05 -9.00
N VAL A 67 -9.84 6.24 -8.42
CA VAL A 67 -11.04 6.61 -7.66
C VAL A 67 -12.08 7.22 -8.61
N LYS A 68 -13.21 6.56 -8.75
CA LYS A 68 -14.37 7.12 -9.47
C LYS A 68 -15.13 8.07 -8.54
N SER A 69 -15.46 9.25 -9.02
CA SER A 69 -15.95 10.41 -8.25
C SER A 69 -17.26 10.22 -7.47
N ASN A 70 -17.93 9.09 -7.57
CA ASN A 70 -19.23 8.81 -6.93
C ASN A 70 -19.26 7.52 -6.10
N ILE A 71 -18.12 6.90 -5.85
CA ILE A 71 -18.07 5.66 -5.09
C ILE A 71 -17.49 5.98 -3.73
N GLU A 72 -18.13 5.44 -2.71
CA GLU A 72 -17.62 5.43 -1.34
C GLU A 72 -16.11 5.24 -1.35
N LEU A 73 -15.41 6.19 -0.77
CA LEU A 73 -13.99 6.08 -0.48
C LEU A 73 -13.83 4.88 0.45
N ASN A 74 -13.70 3.69 -0.13
CA ASN A 74 -13.46 2.47 0.62
C ASN A 74 -12.10 2.59 1.29
N LYS A 75 -12.12 3.10 2.51
CA LYS A 75 -10.98 3.05 3.42
C LYS A 75 -10.70 1.59 3.78
N ASN A 76 -9.49 1.32 4.23
CA ASN A 76 -9.10 0.02 4.75
C ASN A 76 -8.98 -1.11 3.69
N LYS A 77 -8.35 -0.79 2.56
CA LYS A 77 -7.97 -1.78 1.55
C LYS A 77 -6.51 -2.24 1.65
N ILE A 78 -5.75 -1.68 2.60
CA ILE A 78 -4.38 -2.13 2.88
C ILE A 78 -4.47 -3.32 3.84
N GLN A 79 -3.87 -4.44 3.43
CA GLN A 79 -3.76 -5.64 4.25
C GLN A 79 -2.43 -5.64 5.00
N LEU A 80 -2.48 -5.83 6.30
CA LEU A 80 -1.30 -5.91 7.16
C LEU A 80 -0.93 -7.37 7.43
N TYR A 81 0.34 -7.66 7.21
CA TYR A 81 0.96 -8.96 7.49
C TYR A 81 2.08 -8.81 8.53
N CYS A 82 2.37 -9.88 9.21
CA CYS A 82 3.53 -10.01 10.08
C CYS A 82 4.24 -11.32 9.73
N ASN A 83 5.47 -11.24 9.22
CA ASN A 83 6.19 -12.42 8.72
C ASN A 83 5.36 -13.27 7.74
N GLN A 84 4.74 -12.62 6.76
CA GLN A 84 3.90 -13.24 5.72
C GLN A 84 2.59 -13.89 6.24
N VAL A 85 2.22 -13.63 7.48
CA VAL A 85 0.95 -14.06 8.06
C VAL A 85 -0.01 -12.88 8.12
N TYR A 86 -1.19 -13.03 7.53
CA TYR A 86 -2.25 -12.01 7.58
C TYR A 86 -2.67 -11.70 9.02
N VAL A 87 -2.81 -10.43 9.32
CA VAL A 87 -3.18 -9.94 10.65
C VAL A 87 -4.49 -9.16 10.61
N THR A 88 -4.56 -8.11 9.81
CA THR A 88 -5.71 -7.21 9.76
C THR A 88 -5.70 -6.36 8.49
N ASP A 89 -6.85 -5.84 8.12
CA ASP A 89 -7.03 -4.79 7.11
C ASP A 89 -7.19 -3.39 7.75
N SER A 90 -7.17 -3.30 9.07
CA SER A 90 -7.22 -2.04 9.79
C SER A 90 -5.83 -1.49 10.05
N VAL A 91 -5.42 -0.51 9.24
CA VAL A 91 -4.10 0.14 9.32
C VAL A 91 -4.17 1.54 9.96
N GLU A 92 -5.28 1.86 10.60
CA GLU A 92 -5.44 3.12 11.33
C GLU A 92 -4.40 3.26 12.44
N GLY A 93 -3.73 4.41 12.46
CA GLY A 93 -2.64 4.69 13.40
C GLY A 93 -1.27 4.16 12.97
N ILE A 94 -1.20 3.31 11.95
CA ILE A 94 0.06 2.80 11.36
C ILE A 94 0.45 3.62 10.14
N VAL A 95 -0.54 3.93 9.30
CA VAL A 95 -0.38 4.76 8.10
C VAL A 95 -1.05 6.11 8.36
N PRO A 96 -0.48 7.23 7.87
CA PRO A 96 -1.16 8.52 7.90
C PRO A 96 -2.55 8.45 7.26
N ASP A 97 -3.51 9.21 7.78
CA ASP A 97 -4.91 9.13 7.35
C ASP A 97 -5.11 9.34 5.85
N PHE A 98 -4.34 10.24 5.24
CA PHE A 98 -4.43 10.48 3.79
C PHE A 98 -3.93 9.30 2.94
N LEU A 99 -3.11 8.42 3.50
CA LEU A 99 -2.65 7.19 2.84
C LEU A 99 -3.61 6.01 3.01
N THR A 100 -4.63 6.12 3.84
CA THR A 100 -5.65 5.06 4.01
C THR A 100 -6.50 4.82 2.76
N LEU A 101 -6.45 5.73 1.79
CA LEU A 101 -7.07 5.56 0.47
C LEU A 101 -6.28 4.67 -0.47
N LEU A 102 -5.02 4.35 -0.14
CA LEU A 102 -4.21 3.43 -0.92
C LEU A 102 -4.69 1.98 -0.74
N HIS A 103 -4.41 1.17 -1.73
CA HIS A 103 -4.60 -0.27 -1.69
C HIS A 103 -3.25 -0.97 -1.56
N GLY A 104 -3.24 -2.22 -1.15
CA GLY A 104 -2.02 -3.03 -1.17
C GLY A 104 -1.77 -3.85 0.08
N VAL A 105 -0.50 -4.17 0.29
CA VAL A 105 -0.02 -5.02 1.37
C VAL A 105 1.15 -4.36 2.08
N LEU A 106 1.14 -4.41 3.40
CA LEU A 106 2.27 -4.09 4.26
C LEU A 106 2.63 -5.31 5.11
N ASP A 107 3.89 -5.61 5.21
CA ASP A 107 4.41 -6.72 6.02
C ASP A 107 5.56 -6.22 6.88
N SER A 108 5.40 -6.29 8.19
CA SER A 108 6.44 -5.88 9.14
C SER A 108 6.31 -6.64 10.46
N PRO A 109 7.41 -7.27 10.94
CA PRO A 109 7.45 -7.85 12.28
C PRO A 109 7.58 -6.80 13.39
N ASP A 110 7.92 -5.56 13.05
CA ASP A 110 8.22 -4.48 14.02
C ASP A 110 6.98 -3.68 14.43
N ILE A 111 5.80 -4.00 13.86
CA ILE A 111 4.53 -3.37 14.26
C ILE A 111 3.90 -4.19 15.38
N PRO A 112 3.67 -3.57 16.57
CA PRO A 112 2.99 -4.25 17.67
C PRO A 112 1.50 -4.44 17.36
N LEU A 113 1.04 -5.70 17.27
CA LEU A 113 -0.28 -6.04 16.76
C LEU A 113 -1.35 -6.27 17.84
N ASN A 114 -0.93 -6.54 19.08
CA ASN A 114 -1.83 -6.84 20.21
C ASN A 114 -2.00 -5.65 21.15
N VAL A 115 -2.04 -4.45 20.63
CA VAL A 115 -2.09 -3.22 21.40
C VAL A 115 -3.20 -2.30 20.94
N SER A 116 -3.56 -1.31 21.76
CA SER A 116 -4.58 -0.33 21.42
C SER A 116 -4.13 0.63 20.31
N ARG A 117 -5.09 1.24 19.60
CA ARG A 117 -4.82 2.29 18.62
C ARG A 117 -4.01 3.45 19.21
N SER A 118 -4.31 3.86 20.44
CA SER A 118 -3.57 4.91 21.15
C SER A 118 -2.11 4.55 21.34
N TYR A 119 -1.82 3.29 21.64
CA TYR A 119 -0.46 2.79 21.76
C TYR A 119 0.27 2.83 20.42
N LEU A 120 -0.37 2.38 19.33
CA LEU A 120 0.22 2.43 17.98
C LEU A 120 0.61 3.85 17.58
N GLN A 121 -0.23 4.83 17.87
CA GLN A 121 0.05 6.24 17.57
C GLN A 121 1.24 6.80 18.35
N SER A 122 1.54 6.26 19.53
CA SER A 122 2.66 6.67 20.38
C SER A 122 3.95 5.88 20.14
N ASP A 123 3.84 4.69 19.52
CA ASP A 123 4.98 3.79 19.32
C ASP A 123 6.03 4.40 18.38
N ALA A 124 7.28 4.35 18.79
CA ALA A 124 8.38 4.96 18.05
C ALA A 124 8.68 4.26 16.71
N ASN A 125 8.52 2.94 16.65
CA ASN A 125 8.74 2.17 15.42
C ASN A 125 7.61 2.44 14.42
N VAL A 126 6.37 2.49 14.89
CA VAL A 126 5.20 2.84 14.06
C VAL A 126 5.37 4.24 13.47
N LYS A 127 5.82 5.21 14.24
CA LYS A 127 6.11 6.58 13.75
C LYS A 127 7.19 6.59 12.68
N LYS A 128 8.27 5.83 12.86
CA LYS A 128 9.34 5.72 11.86
C LYS A 128 8.84 5.08 10.57
N ILE A 129 8.05 4.02 10.66
CA ILE A 129 7.44 3.33 9.52
C ILE A 129 6.49 4.29 8.78
N SER A 130 5.62 4.98 9.49
CA SER A 130 4.68 5.96 8.94
C SER A 130 5.42 7.09 8.21
N THR A 131 6.45 7.66 8.82
CA THR A 131 7.28 8.71 8.21
C THR A 131 7.99 8.20 6.95
N TYR A 132 8.51 6.99 6.98
CA TYR A 132 9.17 6.37 5.83
C TYR A 132 8.21 6.17 4.66
N ILE A 133 7.01 5.63 4.91
CA ILE A 133 5.97 5.44 3.89
C ILE A 133 5.60 6.79 3.28
N THR A 134 5.34 7.81 4.10
CA THR A 134 5.02 9.17 3.65
C THR A 134 6.10 9.72 2.73
N LYS A 135 7.36 9.58 3.11
CA LYS A 135 8.49 10.04 2.30
C LYS A 135 8.55 9.31 0.96
N LYS A 136 8.40 7.98 0.95
CA LYS A 136 8.42 7.18 -0.28
C LYS A 136 7.28 7.53 -1.24
N VAL A 137 6.08 7.76 -0.71
CA VAL A 137 4.94 8.24 -1.49
C VAL A 137 5.24 9.61 -2.11
N SER A 138 5.77 10.53 -1.32
CA SER A 138 6.14 11.87 -1.78
C SER A 138 7.23 11.82 -2.87
N ASP A 139 8.28 11.04 -2.65
CA ASP A 139 9.38 10.87 -3.62
C ASP A 139 8.87 10.27 -4.94
N ARG A 140 7.95 9.31 -4.88
CA ARG A 140 7.34 8.70 -6.06
C ARG A 140 6.50 9.69 -6.85
N LEU A 141 5.68 10.49 -6.18
CA LEU A 141 4.89 11.55 -6.82
C LEU A 141 5.79 12.60 -7.49
N GLN A 142 6.86 13.02 -6.82
CA GLN A 142 7.83 13.94 -7.40
C GLN A 142 8.55 13.36 -8.62
N SER A 143 8.91 12.07 -8.55
CA SER A 143 9.56 11.37 -9.66
C SER A 143 8.66 11.33 -10.90
N ILE A 144 7.38 10.99 -10.72
CA ILE A 144 6.40 10.97 -11.81
C ILE A 144 6.23 12.38 -12.41
N PHE A 145 6.11 13.39 -11.55
CA PHE A 145 5.98 14.79 -12.00
C PHE A 145 7.18 15.29 -12.81
N LYS A 146 8.40 14.91 -12.39
CA LYS A 146 9.63 15.37 -13.06
C LYS A 146 9.93 14.60 -14.34
N ASN A 147 9.74 13.28 -14.32
CA ASN A 147 10.21 12.39 -15.37
C ASN A 147 9.15 12.06 -16.43
N ASP A 148 7.88 12.13 -16.04
CA ASP A 148 6.75 11.86 -16.94
C ASP A 148 5.60 12.82 -16.65
N ARG A 149 5.85 14.10 -16.91
CA ARG A 149 4.87 15.17 -16.71
C ARG A 149 3.57 14.93 -17.47
N LYS A 150 3.65 14.34 -18.68
CA LYS A 150 2.48 14.04 -19.49
C LYS A 150 1.60 12.99 -18.80
N GLN A 151 2.19 11.90 -18.31
CA GLN A 151 1.48 10.89 -17.55
C GLN A 151 0.86 11.46 -16.27
N PHE A 152 1.57 12.35 -15.59
CA PHE A 152 1.08 13.04 -14.40
C PHE A 152 -0.14 13.91 -14.73
N GLU A 153 -0.08 14.69 -15.81
CA GLU A 153 -1.18 15.57 -16.25
C GLU A 153 -2.40 14.74 -16.69
N GLU A 154 -2.21 13.65 -17.41
CA GLU A 154 -3.27 12.72 -17.81
C GLU A 154 -3.99 12.09 -16.61
N LYS A 155 -3.25 11.79 -15.55
CA LYS A 155 -3.76 11.18 -14.31
C LYS A 155 -4.12 12.21 -13.22
N TRP A 156 -3.95 13.50 -13.50
CA TRP A 156 -4.13 14.57 -12.51
C TRP A 156 -5.50 14.55 -11.83
N ASN A 157 -6.56 14.34 -12.59
CA ASN A 157 -7.92 14.30 -12.03
C ASN A 157 -8.11 13.18 -11.02
N ASP A 158 -7.43 12.07 -11.18
CA ASP A 158 -7.46 10.94 -10.27
C ASP A 158 -6.51 11.18 -9.07
N LEU A 159 -5.34 11.78 -9.30
CA LEU A 159 -4.34 12.05 -8.27
C LEU A 159 -4.71 13.19 -7.33
N LYS A 160 -5.42 14.21 -7.81
CA LYS A 160 -5.80 15.39 -6.99
C LYS A 160 -6.59 15.02 -5.75
N ILE A 161 -7.35 13.92 -5.78
CA ILE A 161 -8.11 13.43 -4.63
C ILE A 161 -7.17 13.09 -3.48
N PHE A 162 -6.08 12.36 -3.75
CA PHE A 162 -5.07 11.99 -2.75
C PHE A 162 -4.34 13.22 -2.20
N ILE A 163 -3.99 14.16 -3.10
CA ILE A 163 -3.28 15.39 -2.73
C ILE A 163 -4.17 16.29 -1.88
N ASN A 164 -5.42 16.49 -2.28
CA ASN A 164 -6.36 17.32 -1.53
C ASN A 164 -6.66 16.72 -0.15
N TYR A 165 -6.80 15.40 -0.07
CA TYR A 165 -7.03 14.74 1.22
C TYR A 165 -5.82 14.88 2.15
N GLY A 166 -4.60 14.78 1.61
CA GLY A 166 -3.37 14.99 2.37
C GLY A 166 -3.13 16.44 2.81
N MET A 167 -3.76 17.41 2.14
CA MET A 167 -3.66 18.84 2.53
C MET A 167 -4.65 19.23 3.63
N LEU A 168 -5.68 18.41 3.87
CA LEU A 168 -6.73 18.65 4.87
C LEU A 168 -6.43 17.99 6.22
N THR A 169 -5.44 17.13 6.29
CA THR A 169 -4.97 16.42 7.48
C THR A 169 -3.60 16.88 7.90
#